data_31c96f6620641d5b80caa3f88961f833
#
_entry.id   31c96f6620641d5b80caa3f88961f833
#
_cell.length_a   1.000
_cell.length_b   1.000
_cell.length_c   1.000
_cell.angle_alpha   90.00
_cell.angle_beta   90.00
_cell.angle_gamma   90.00
#
_symmetry.space_group_name_H-M   'P 1'
#
loop_
_entity.id
_entity.type
_entity.pdbx_description
1 polymer ?
#
loop_
_entity_poly.entity_id
_entity_poly.type
_entity_poly.pdbx_seq_one_letter_code
_entity_poly.pdbx_strand_id
1 'polypeptide(L)'
;MSTAFGREALLDAFDQIGRAAARAGTKLQIAVYGGSALMLASNFRFATEDVDVSKLEHPLPGWLAAVVHEIAKKNEWQDDWFNDGIAFHLSSLADRAIDHLEFGTFPRDGTSPGLAVSVPSAEYLLALKLKASRITDPLRGETERLDILNLMRVVGISTIEDAIALLGKYFPVSAASSEKQRFLLKNMNRAGGIDAPKYPR
;
A
#
# COMPACT_ATOMS: atom_id res chain seq x y z
N MET A 1 -17.71 2.76 -14.00
CA MET A 1 -16.55 1.83 -14.05
C MET A 1 -15.41 2.54 -13.39
N SER A 2 -14.72 1.90 -12.44
CA SER A 2 -13.53 2.49 -11.80
C SER A 2 -12.41 2.60 -12.84
N THR A 3 -11.78 3.76 -12.95
CA THR A 3 -10.65 3.96 -13.87
C THR A 3 -9.37 3.69 -13.12
N ALA A 4 -8.73 2.55 -13.41
CA ALA A 4 -7.41 2.24 -12.85
C ALA A 4 -6.37 3.22 -13.39
N PHE A 5 -5.42 3.60 -12.53
CA PHE A 5 -4.33 4.50 -12.88
C PHE A 5 -2.97 3.87 -12.61
N GLY A 6 -1.99 4.30 -13.38
CA GLY A 6 -0.61 3.83 -13.26
C GLY A 6 0.25 4.71 -12.35
N ARG A 7 1.50 4.29 -12.18
CA ARG A 7 2.48 4.90 -11.27
C ARG A 7 2.71 6.38 -11.53
N GLU A 8 2.92 6.79 -12.80
CA GLU A 8 3.22 8.19 -13.11
C GLU A 8 2.04 9.12 -12.81
N ALA A 9 0.81 8.68 -13.11
CA ALA A 9 -0.38 9.46 -12.76
C ALA A 9 -0.50 9.66 -11.23
N LEU A 10 -0.14 8.65 -10.44
CA LEU A 10 -0.12 8.77 -8.98
C LEU A 10 0.99 9.73 -8.51
N LEU A 11 2.18 9.66 -9.09
CA LEU A 11 3.27 10.59 -8.77
C LEU A 11 2.91 12.04 -9.10
N ASP A 12 2.24 12.27 -10.23
CA ASP A 12 1.73 13.61 -10.61
C ASP A 12 0.63 14.10 -9.65
N ALA A 13 -0.20 13.21 -9.13
CA ALA A 13 -1.17 13.54 -8.09
C ALA A 13 -0.46 13.93 -6.77
N PHE A 14 0.58 13.22 -6.38
CA PHE A 14 1.39 13.59 -5.21
C PHE A 14 2.11 14.93 -5.40
N ASP A 15 2.60 15.26 -6.59
CA ASP A 15 3.15 16.59 -6.89
C ASP A 15 2.10 17.68 -6.67
N GLN A 16 0.85 17.46 -7.09
CA GLN A 16 -0.23 18.43 -6.89
C GLN A 16 -0.57 18.60 -5.40
N ILE A 17 -0.66 17.49 -4.64
CA ILE A 17 -0.88 17.53 -3.18
C ILE A 17 0.30 18.24 -2.49
N GLY A 18 1.54 17.94 -2.85
CA GLY A 18 2.74 18.55 -2.30
C GLY A 18 2.77 20.07 -2.52
N ARG A 19 2.45 20.53 -3.73
CA ARG A 19 2.33 21.98 -4.03
C ARG A 19 1.21 22.64 -3.22
N ALA A 20 0.08 21.96 -3.03
CA ALA A 20 -1.01 22.49 -2.22
C ALA A 20 -0.61 22.59 -0.73
N ALA A 21 0.06 21.61 -0.20
CA ALA A 21 0.59 21.61 1.16
C ALA A 21 1.60 22.76 1.37
N ALA A 22 2.54 22.94 0.43
CA ALA A 22 3.52 24.03 0.48
C ALA A 22 2.84 25.40 0.46
N ARG A 23 1.83 25.61 -0.41
CA ARG A 23 1.03 26.85 -0.44
C ARG A 23 0.25 27.08 0.86
N ALA A 24 -0.20 26.03 1.51
CA ALA A 24 -0.87 26.10 2.81
C ALA A 24 0.11 26.29 3.99
N GLY A 25 1.42 26.38 3.73
CA GLY A 25 2.45 26.49 4.77
C GLY A 25 2.54 25.24 5.66
N THR A 26 2.11 24.07 5.15
CA THR A 26 2.10 22.80 5.88
C THR A 26 3.01 21.78 5.24
N LYS A 27 3.49 20.82 6.06
CA LYS A 27 4.17 19.62 5.58
C LYS A 27 3.30 18.41 5.92
N LEU A 28 2.86 17.69 4.91
CA LEU A 28 2.05 16.48 5.06
C LEU A 28 2.97 15.26 5.00
N GLN A 29 2.81 14.33 5.93
CA GLN A 29 3.49 13.05 5.94
C GLN A 29 2.47 11.93 5.90
N ILE A 30 2.56 11.07 4.88
CA ILE A 30 1.66 9.93 4.71
C ILE A 30 2.45 8.65 4.49
N ALA A 31 1.86 7.53 4.91
CA ALA A 31 2.26 6.21 4.46
C ALA A 31 1.19 5.66 3.51
N VAL A 32 1.61 5.14 2.36
CA VAL A 32 0.75 4.54 1.34
C VAL A 32 0.78 3.04 1.48
N TYR A 33 -0.39 2.38 1.38
CA TYR A 33 -0.55 0.94 1.60
C TYR A 33 -1.22 0.26 0.39
N GLY A 34 -1.54 -1.00 0.55
CA GLY A 34 -2.34 -1.74 -0.42
C GLY A 34 -1.69 -1.95 -1.79
N GLY A 35 -2.50 -1.89 -2.83
CA GLY A 35 -2.06 -2.00 -4.22
C GLY A 35 -1.18 -0.85 -4.67
N SER A 36 -1.47 0.36 -4.20
CA SER A 36 -0.71 1.58 -4.49
C SER A 36 0.71 1.54 -3.92
N ALA A 37 0.93 1.01 -2.70
CA ALA A 37 2.28 0.80 -2.17
C ALA A 37 3.10 -0.15 -3.06
N LEU A 38 2.49 -1.26 -3.49
CA LEU A 38 3.13 -2.19 -4.43
C LEU A 38 3.44 -1.54 -5.77
N MET A 39 2.51 -0.75 -6.33
CA MET A 39 2.72 -0.03 -7.58
C MET A 39 3.87 0.99 -7.49
N LEU A 40 3.98 1.69 -6.37
CA LEU A 40 5.07 2.63 -6.13
C LEU A 40 6.42 1.93 -5.96
N ALA A 41 6.50 0.90 -5.13
CA ALA A 41 7.75 0.33 -4.65
C ALA A 41 8.15 -1.00 -5.29
N SER A 42 7.29 -1.64 -6.10
CA SER A 42 7.63 -2.94 -6.69
C SER A 42 7.66 -2.94 -8.21
N ASN A 43 8.19 -4.01 -8.79
CA ASN A 43 8.20 -4.28 -10.22
C ASN A 43 7.11 -5.28 -10.66
N PHE A 44 6.16 -5.63 -9.77
CA PHE A 44 5.13 -6.63 -10.06
C PHE A 44 3.69 -6.11 -9.92
N ARG A 45 3.51 -4.82 -9.65
CA ARG A 45 2.22 -4.14 -9.68
C ARG A 45 2.31 -2.87 -10.52
N PHE A 46 1.38 -2.66 -11.47
CA PHE A 46 1.46 -1.60 -12.47
C PHE A 46 0.28 -0.63 -12.45
N ALA A 47 -0.84 -1.01 -11.85
CA ALA A 47 -2.03 -0.18 -11.75
C ALA A 47 -2.79 -0.44 -10.46
N THR A 48 -3.56 0.57 -10.02
CA THR A 48 -4.48 0.51 -8.88
C THR A 48 -5.70 1.39 -9.19
N GLU A 49 -6.77 1.22 -8.40
CA GLU A 49 -7.99 2.04 -8.50
C GLU A 49 -8.09 3.03 -7.34
N ASP A 50 -7.33 2.80 -6.26
CA ASP A 50 -7.36 3.54 -5.00
C ASP A 50 -5.97 3.73 -4.39
N VAL A 51 -5.88 4.64 -3.47
CA VAL A 51 -4.70 4.91 -2.65
C VAL A 51 -5.10 4.90 -1.19
N ASP A 52 -4.83 3.78 -0.54
CA ASP A 52 -4.99 3.66 0.91
C ASP A 52 -3.87 4.40 1.62
N VAL A 53 -4.19 5.38 2.44
CA VAL A 53 -3.20 6.16 3.18
C VAL A 53 -3.43 6.10 4.67
N SER A 54 -2.34 6.19 5.44
CA SER A 54 -2.38 6.50 6.85
C SER A 54 -1.56 7.74 7.14
N LYS A 55 -2.07 8.55 8.04
CA LYS A 55 -1.37 9.72 8.56
C LYS A 55 -0.27 9.27 9.50
N LEU A 56 0.86 9.93 9.42
CA LEU A 56 1.95 9.65 10.33
C LEU A 56 1.91 10.53 11.59
N GLU A 57 1.31 11.74 11.54
CA GLU A 57 1.42 12.69 12.67
C GLU A 57 0.14 13.47 13.06
N HIS A 58 -0.80 13.79 12.15
CA HIS A 58 -1.96 14.64 12.45
C HIS A 58 -3.22 14.31 11.62
N PRO A 59 -4.42 14.80 12.00
CA PRO A 59 -5.59 14.68 11.14
C PRO A 59 -5.33 15.30 9.76
N LEU A 60 -5.86 14.69 8.70
CA LEU A 60 -5.76 15.24 7.34
C LEU A 60 -6.30 16.67 7.34
N PRO A 61 -5.57 17.64 6.80
CA PRO A 61 -6.01 19.03 6.83
C PRO A 61 -7.24 19.23 5.94
N GLY A 62 -8.10 20.19 6.32
CA GLY A 62 -9.36 20.42 5.62
C GLY A 62 -9.20 20.80 4.14
N TRP A 63 -8.09 21.46 3.77
CA TRP A 63 -7.79 21.81 2.37
C TRP A 63 -7.53 20.57 1.48
N LEU A 64 -7.10 19.46 2.06
CA LEU A 64 -6.71 18.26 1.30
C LEU A 64 -7.90 17.65 0.57
N ALA A 65 -9.08 17.62 1.18
CA ALA A 65 -10.29 17.07 0.55
C ALA A 65 -10.62 17.77 -0.77
N ALA A 66 -10.51 19.11 -0.82
CA ALA A 66 -10.74 19.87 -2.04
C ALA A 66 -9.70 19.54 -3.13
N VAL A 67 -8.42 19.41 -2.76
CA VAL A 67 -7.36 19.06 -3.71
C VAL A 67 -7.53 17.65 -4.25
N VAL A 68 -7.88 16.67 -3.39
CA VAL A 68 -8.14 15.28 -3.77
C VAL A 68 -9.31 15.19 -4.74
N HIS A 69 -10.41 15.93 -4.46
CA HIS A 69 -11.58 16.00 -5.35
C HIS A 69 -11.23 16.60 -6.72
N GLU A 70 -10.48 17.71 -6.77
CA GLU A 70 -10.06 18.33 -8.04
C GLU A 70 -9.17 17.38 -8.88
N ILE A 71 -8.28 16.63 -8.22
CA ILE A 71 -7.45 15.61 -8.89
C ILE A 71 -8.32 14.49 -9.45
N ALA A 72 -9.30 14.00 -8.68
CA ALA A 72 -10.24 12.98 -9.12
C ALA A 72 -11.01 13.44 -10.37
N LYS A 73 -11.60 14.64 -10.31
CA LYS A 73 -12.35 15.24 -11.41
C LYS A 73 -11.51 15.41 -12.67
N LYS A 74 -10.28 15.89 -12.54
CA LYS A 74 -9.37 16.12 -13.69
C LYS A 74 -8.97 14.81 -14.38
N ASN A 75 -8.81 13.74 -13.64
CA ASN A 75 -8.32 12.46 -14.14
C ASN A 75 -9.44 11.42 -14.36
N GLU A 76 -10.70 11.80 -14.12
CA GLU A 76 -11.84 10.88 -14.17
C GLU A 76 -11.72 9.69 -13.21
N TRP A 77 -11.09 9.92 -12.03
CA TRP A 77 -10.99 8.95 -10.97
C TRP A 77 -12.20 9.00 -10.06
N GLN A 78 -12.38 7.97 -9.22
CA GLN A 78 -13.44 7.99 -8.21
C GLN A 78 -13.13 9.03 -7.12
N ASP A 79 -14.18 9.57 -6.50
CA ASP A 79 -14.02 10.60 -5.45
C ASP A 79 -13.29 10.07 -4.21
N ASP A 80 -13.36 8.77 -3.96
CA ASP A 80 -12.71 8.05 -2.86
C ASP A 80 -11.37 7.40 -3.23
N TRP A 81 -10.79 7.77 -4.38
CA TRP A 81 -9.50 7.25 -4.83
C TRP A 81 -8.38 7.42 -3.79
N PHE A 82 -8.47 8.42 -2.94
CA PHE A 82 -7.53 8.71 -1.86
C PHE A 82 -8.28 8.64 -0.53
N ASN A 83 -8.04 7.60 0.26
CA ASN A 83 -8.80 7.33 1.47
C ASN A 83 -7.91 6.87 2.62
N ASP A 84 -8.39 7.02 3.86
CA ASP A 84 -7.69 6.60 5.09
C ASP A 84 -8.34 5.38 5.77
N GLY A 85 -9.17 4.63 5.05
CA GLY A 85 -9.86 3.44 5.58
C GLY A 85 -8.94 2.35 6.10
N ILE A 86 -7.69 2.29 5.58
CA ILE A 86 -6.69 1.32 6.04
C ILE A 86 -6.30 1.51 7.51
N ALA A 87 -6.46 2.70 8.09
CA ALA A 87 -6.00 3.03 9.43
C ALA A 87 -6.53 2.06 10.51
N PHE A 88 -7.76 1.57 10.35
CA PHE A 88 -8.39 0.60 11.26
C PHE A 88 -7.83 -0.83 11.14
N HIS A 89 -7.06 -1.09 10.10
CA HIS A 89 -6.49 -2.41 9.80
C HIS A 89 -5.01 -2.52 10.12
N LEU A 90 -4.36 -1.40 10.43
CA LEU A 90 -2.93 -1.37 10.73
C LEU A 90 -2.62 -2.09 12.04
N SER A 91 -1.39 -2.54 12.17
CA SER A 91 -0.89 -3.15 13.41
C SER A 91 -0.41 -2.09 14.39
N SER A 92 -0.83 -2.22 15.64
CA SER A 92 -0.23 -1.44 16.75
C SER A 92 1.18 -1.92 17.14
N LEU A 93 1.62 -3.08 16.60
CA LEU A 93 2.96 -3.64 16.84
C LEU A 93 3.96 -3.24 15.75
N ALA A 94 3.50 -2.59 14.67
CA ALA A 94 4.40 -2.10 13.64
C ALA A 94 5.16 -0.87 14.12
N ASP A 95 6.48 -0.88 13.91
CA ASP A 95 7.37 0.24 14.20
C ASP A 95 7.53 1.12 12.98
N ARG A 96 7.30 2.43 13.14
CA ARG A 96 7.37 3.38 12.03
C ARG A 96 8.78 3.44 11.41
N ALA A 97 9.82 3.39 12.20
CA ALA A 97 11.19 3.53 11.72
C ALA A 97 11.73 2.27 11.04
N ILE A 98 11.20 1.11 11.41
CA ILE A 98 11.66 -0.20 10.91
C ILE A 98 10.74 -0.72 9.80
N ASP A 99 9.43 -0.57 9.99
CA ASP A 99 8.42 -1.18 9.12
C ASP A 99 7.93 -0.27 8.00
N HIS A 100 8.52 0.94 7.85
CA HIS A 100 8.25 1.83 6.73
C HIS A 100 9.55 2.33 6.10
N LEU A 101 9.51 2.43 4.77
CA LEU A 101 10.60 2.93 3.93
C LEU A 101 10.22 4.29 3.38
N GLU A 102 11.13 5.24 3.38
CA GLU A 102 10.95 6.49 2.68
C GLU A 102 10.84 6.22 1.18
N PHE A 103 9.75 6.70 0.57
CA PHE A 103 9.56 6.58 -0.87
C PHE A 103 10.03 7.85 -1.59
N GLY A 104 9.66 9.01 -1.09
CA GLY A 104 10.06 10.28 -1.69
C GLY A 104 9.32 11.49 -1.15
N THR A 105 9.74 12.66 -1.63
CA THR A 105 9.14 13.95 -1.29
C THR A 105 8.60 14.65 -2.55
N PHE A 106 7.52 15.40 -2.38
CA PHE A 106 6.77 16.02 -3.47
C PHE A 106 6.47 17.49 -3.18
N PRO A 107 6.46 18.36 -4.21
CA PRO A 107 6.61 18.02 -5.63
C PRO A 107 8.04 17.65 -6.01
N ARG A 108 8.18 16.90 -7.12
CA ARG A 108 9.46 16.42 -7.68
C ARG A 108 10.24 17.50 -8.49
N ASP A 109 9.66 18.68 -8.67
CA ASP A 109 10.20 19.76 -9.50
C ASP A 109 11.31 20.61 -8.83
N GLY A 110 11.79 20.19 -7.67
CA GLY A 110 12.84 20.89 -6.92
C GLY A 110 12.35 22.07 -6.08
N THR A 111 11.05 22.37 -6.09
CA THR A 111 10.48 23.38 -5.17
C THR A 111 10.37 22.81 -3.75
N SER A 112 10.05 23.69 -2.79
CA SER A 112 9.97 23.28 -1.37
C SER A 112 8.96 22.13 -1.18
N PRO A 113 9.38 20.97 -0.65
CA PRO A 113 8.51 19.81 -0.53
C PRO A 113 7.44 20.03 0.54
N GLY A 114 6.17 19.84 0.14
CA GLY A 114 5.02 19.92 1.03
C GLY A 114 4.46 18.54 1.43
N LEU A 115 4.87 17.45 0.72
CA LEU A 115 4.42 16.09 0.99
C LEU A 115 5.62 15.16 1.08
N ALA A 116 5.69 14.35 2.13
CA ALA A 116 6.58 13.20 2.25
C ALA A 116 5.75 11.92 2.25
N VAL A 117 6.17 10.95 1.45
CA VAL A 117 5.50 9.66 1.25
C VAL A 117 6.43 8.55 1.70
N SER A 118 5.89 7.62 2.48
CA SER A 118 6.52 6.35 2.82
C SER A 118 5.65 5.17 2.38
N VAL A 119 6.24 3.99 2.32
CA VAL A 119 5.56 2.72 2.03
C VAL A 119 5.96 1.70 3.09
N PRO A 120 5.12 0.70 3.40
CA PRO A 120 5.51 -0.36 4.33
C PRO A 120 6.74 -1.13 3.83
N SER A 121 7.50 -1.74 4.73
CA SER A 121 8.47 -2.77 4.37
C SER A 121 7.77 -3.97 3.72
N ALA A 122 8.50 -4.76 2.94
CA ALA A 122 7.93 -5.95 2.29
C ALA A 122 7.33 -6.93 3.31
N GLU A 123 7.98 -7.10 4.47
CA GLU A 123 7.48 -7.94 5.57
C GLU A 123 6.13 -7.45 6.10
N TYR A 124 6.06 -6.15 6.43
CA TYR A 124 4.83 -5.58 6.97
C TYR A 124 3.70 -5.59 5.94
N LEU A 125 4.00 -5.29 4.68
CA LEU A 125 3.01 -5.34 3.61
C LEU A 125 2.51 -6.77 3.36
N LEU A 126 3.39 -7.78 3.42
CA LEU A 126 2.99 -9.18 3.35
C LEU A 126 2.06 -9.56 4.51
N ALA A 127 2.36 -9.16 5.73
CA ALA A 127 1.50 -9.42 6.89
C ALA A 127 0.12 -8.77 6.76
N LEU A 128 0.05 -7.53 6.25
CA LEU A 128 -1.21 -6.83 5.95
C LEU A 128 -2.03 -7.58 4.88
N LYS A 129 -1.38 -8.01 3.80
CA LYS A 129 -2.01 -8.80 2.72
C LYS A 129 -2.53 -10.15 3.22
N LEU A 130 -1.76 -10.86 4.04
CA LEU A 130 -2.20 -12.13 4.66
C LEU A 130 -3.39 -11.92 5.59
N LYS A 131 -3.39 -10.86 6.41
CA LYS A 131 -4.52 -10.50 7.27
C LYS A 131 -5.78 -10.18 6.48
N ALA A 132 -5.64 -9.36 5.42
CA ALA A 132 -6.75 -8.88 4.59
C ALA A 132 -7.27 -9.91 3.60
N SER A 133 -6.51 -10.98 3.30
CA SER A 133 -6.82 -11.95 2.25
C SER A 133 -8.24 -12.51 2.35
N ARG A 134 -9.00 -12.48 1.23
CA ARG A 134 -10.39 -12.92 1.12
C ARG A 134 -10.46 -14.21 0.30
N ILE A 135 -11.26 -15.17 0.78
CA ILE A 135 -11.42 -16.48 0.12
C ILE A 135 -12.25 -16.37 -1.16
N THR A 136 -13.05 -15.32 -1.33
CA THR A 136 -14.26 -15.36 -2.16
C THR A 136 -14.40 -14.29 -3.24
N ASP A 137 -13.35 -13.56 -3.59
CA ASP A 137 -13.44 -12.62 -4.71
C ASP A 137 -12.71 -13.15 -5.95
N PRO A 138 -13.42 -13.74 -6.95
CA PRO A 138 -12.79 -14.31 -8.14
C PRO A 138 -12.06 -13.27 -9.00
N LEU A 139 -12.47 -11.98 -8.95
CA LEU A 139 -11.88 -10.92 -9.77
C LEU A 139 -10.65 -10.28 -9.12
N ARG A 140 -10.66 -10.13 -7.80
CA ARG A 140 -9.54 -9.57 -7.03
C ARG A 140 -8.58 -10.65 -6.51
N GLY A 141 -9.07 -11.88 -6.37
CA GLY A 141 -8.34 -12.98 -5.75
C GLY A 141 -7.04 -13.34 -6.48
N GLU A 142 -7.02 -13.31 -7.82
CA GLU A 142 -5.82 -13.64 -8.59
C GLU A 142 -4.72 -12.57 -8.41
N THR A 143 -5.08 -11.30 -8.44
CA THR A 143 -4.12 -10.21 -8.22
C THR A 143 -3.58 -10.20 -6.80
N GLU A 144 -4.44 -10.39 -5.79
CA GLU A 144 -4.02 -10.51 -4.40
C GLU A 144 -3.13 -11.73 -4.17
N ARG A 145 -3.44 -12.86 -4.81
CA ARG A 145 -2.62 -14.06 -4.79
C ARG A 145 -1.21 -13.81 -5.33
N LEU A 146 -1.09 -13.17 -6.49
CA LEU A 146 0.19 -12.84 -7.10
C LEU A 146 0.99 -11.86 -6.22
N ASP A 147 0.34 -10.85 -5.64
CA ASP A 147 0.98 -9.92 -4.70
C ASP A 147 1.60 -10.67 -3.51
N ILE A 148 0.83 -11.60 -2.88
CA ILE A 148 1.32 -12.40 -1.76
C ILE A 148 2.50 -13.27 -2.17
N LEU A 149 2.40 -13.99 -3.29
CA LEU A 149 3.47 -14.86 -3.77
C LEU A 149 4.77 -14.08 -4.08
N ASN A 150 4.66 -12.94 -4.72
CA ASN A 150 5.81 -12.09 -5.02
C ASN A 150 6.43 -11.51 -3.74
N LEU A 151 5.61 -11.05 -2.79
CA LEU A 151 6.10 -10.58 -1.50
C LEU A 151 6.76 -11.71 -0.69
N MET A 152 6.20 -12.91 -0.66
CA MET A 152 6.85 -14.07 -0.03
C MET A 152 8.24 -14.34 -0.62
N ARG A 153 8.40 -14.23 -1.95
CA ARG A 153 9.70 -14.38 -2.60
C ARG A 153 10.68 -13.26 -2.22
N VAL A 154 10.21 -12.00 -2.19
CA VAL A 154 11.03 -10.84 -1.78
C VAL A 154 11.53 -11.02 -0.34
N VAL A 155 10.66 -11.48 0.57
CA VAL A 155 11.00 -11.67 1.99
C VAL A 155 11.78 -12.97 2.25
N GLY A 156 11.84 -13.89 1.27
CA GLY A 156 12.49 -15.18 1.40
C GLY A 156 11.67 -16.23 2.16
N ILE A 157 10.36 -16.03 2.26
CA ILE A 157 9.44 -16.97 2.91
C ILE A 157 9.01 -18.03 1.91
N SER A 158 9.26 -19.32 2.25
CA SER A 158 8.92 -20.45 1.40
C SER A 158 7.92 -21.43 2.01
N THR A 159 7.68 -21.37 3.31
CA THR A 159 6.75 -22.26 4.02
C THR A 159 5.51 -21.51 4.50
N ILE A 160 4.43 -22.27 4.74
CA ILE A 160 3.20 -21.73 5.33
C ILE A 160 3.47 -21.29 6.77
N GLU A 161 4.26 -22.06 7.50
CA GLU A 161 4.61 -21.82 8.89
C GLU A 161 5.35 -20.48 9.06
N ASP A 162 6.32 -20.18 8.19
CA ASP A 162 7.05 -18.93 8.21
C ASP A 162 6.13 -17.74 7.88
N ALA A 163 5.19 -17.93 6.93
CA ALA A 163 4.21 -16.90 6.60
C ALA A 163 3.25 -16.60 7.77
N ILE A 164 2.83 -17.63 8.51
CA ILE A 164 2.00 -17.47 9.71
C ILE A 164 2.82 -16.89 10.87
N ALA A 165 4.09 -17.26 11.01
CA ALA A 165 4.98 -16.64 12.00
C ALA A 165 5.16 -15.13 11.73
N LEU A 166 5.36 -14.76 10.46
CA LEU A 166 5.40 -13.33 10.06
C LEU A 166 4.08 -12.62 10.34
N LEU A 167 2.93 -13.24 10.04
CA LEU A 167 1.63 -12.69 10.41
C LEU A 167 1.55 -12.46 11.93
N GLY A 168 2.06 -13.40 12.74
CA GLY A 168 2.08 -13.32 14.20
C GLY A 168 2.93 -12.18 14.76
N LYS A 169 4.01 -11.79 14.06
CA LYS A 169 4.85 -10.64 14.42
C LYS A 169 4.02 -9.35 14.53
N TYR A 170 3.07 -9.17 13.61
CA TYR A 170 2.26 -7.95 13.53
C TYR A 170 0.83 -8.13 14.02
N PHE A 171 0.26 -9.32 13.86
CA PHE A 171 -1.14 -9.63 14.14
C PHE A 171 -1.29 -10.95 14.90
N PRO A 172 -0.89 -11.03 16.18
CA PRO A 172 -0.87 -12.29 16.92
C PRO A 172 -2.25 -12.96 17.04
N VAL A 173 -3.33 -12.18 17.18
CA VAL A 173 -4.70 -12.72 17.22
C VAL A 173 -5.09 -13.37 15.89
N SER A 174 -4.72 -12.74 14.76
CA SER A 174 -4.99 -13.31 13.42
C SER A 174 -4.14 -14.55 13.15
N ALA A 175 -2.91 -14.61 13.67
CA ALA A 175 -2.07 -15.79 13.55
C ALA A 175 -2.57 -16.97 14.41
N ALA A 176 -3.10 -16.68 15.59
CA ALA A 176 -3.69 -17.71 16.48
C ALA A 176 -4.92 -18.39 15.86
N SER A 177 -5.67 -17.69 14.98
CA SER A 177 -6.83 -18.23 14.24
C SER A 177 -6.58 -18.18 12.73
N SER A 178 -5.52 -18.86 12.29
CA SER A 178 -4.96 -18.73 10.93
C SER A 178 -5.43 -19.82 9.94
N GLU A 179 -6.50 -20.55 10.24
CA GLU A 179 -7.03 -21.61 9.36
C GLU A 179 -7.33 -21.10 7.96
N LYS A 180 -7.91 -19.91 7.87
CA LYS A 180 -8.20 -19.23 6.60
C LYS A 180 -6.92 -18.98 5.80
N GLN A 181 -5.90 -18.40 6.43
CA GLN A 181 -4.62 -18.08 5.78
C GLN A 181 -3.89 -19.36 5.36
N ARG A 182 -3.90 -20.39 6.21
CA ARG A 182 -3.33 -21.71 5.89
C ARG A 182 -4.02 -22.34 4.69
N PHE A 183 -5.35 -22.29 4.64
CA PHE A 183 -6.13 -22.80 3.50
C PHE A 183 -5.76 -22.06 2.20
N LEU A 184 -5.71 -20.73 2.24
CA LEU A 184 -5.34 -19.91 1.08
C LEU A 184 -3.93 -20.21 0.60
N LEU A 185 -2.94 -20.21 1.49
CA LEU A 185 -1.54 -20.48 1.16
C LEU A 185 -1.33 -21.90 0.61
N LYS A 186 -2.06 -22.91 1.15
CA LYS A 186 -2.00 -24.28 0.65
C LYS A 186 -2.51 -24.40 -0.78
N ASN A 187 -3.53 -23.62 -1.14
CA ASN A 187 -4.15 -23.66 -2.46
C ASN A 187 -3.54 -22.65 -3.46
N MET A 188 -2.60 -21.80 -3.03
CA MET A 188 -1.90 -20.91 -3.93
C MET A 188 -0.92 -21.70 -4.83
N ASN A 189 -1.11 -21.57 -6.16
CA ASN A 189 -0.14 -22.09 -7.11
C ASN A 189 1.12 -21.22 -7.09
N ARG A 190 2.23 -21.75 -6.59
CA ARG A 190 3.52 -21.02 -6.48
C ARG A 190 4.15 -20.67 -7.82
N ALA A 191 3.74 -21.30 -8.92
CA ALA A 191 4.24 -21.01 -10.26
C ALA A 191 3.71 -19.68 -10.86
N GLY A 192 2.75 -19.02 -10.22
CA GLY A 192 2.09 -17.83 -10.77
C GLY A 192 2.77 -16.48 -10.52
N GLY A 193 3.87 -16.40 -9.75
CA GLY A 193 4.57 -15.14 -9.52
C GLY A 193 5.68 -14.90 -10.55
N ILE A 194 6.29 -13.71 -10.54
CA ILE A 194 7.47 -13.40 -11.37
C ILE A 194 8.74 -13.96 -10.73
N ASP A 195 9.74 -14.34 -11.57
CA ASP A 195 10.94 -15.03 -11.09
C ASP A 195 11.87 -14.16 -10.25
N ALA A 196 11.90 -12.85 -10.49
CA ALA A 196 12.75 -11.89 -9.80
C ALA A 196 11.96 -10.67 -9.29
N PRO A 197 11.05 -10.85 -8.32
CA PRO A 197 10.32 -9.73 -7.75
C PRO A 197 11.26 -8.82 -6.96
N LYS A 198 11.06 -7.51 -7.06
CA LYS A 198 11.85 -6.50 -6.32
C LYS A 198 10.95 -5.63 -5.45
N TYR A 199 11.45 -5.33 -4.26
CA TYR A 199 10.84 -4.40 -3.32
C TYR A 199 11.88 -3.95 -2.28
N PRO A 200 12.14 -2.64 -2.05
CA PRO A 200 11.76 -1.56 -2.97
C PRO A 200 12.54 -1.65 -4.28
N ARG A 201 12.00 -1.02 -5.35
CA ARG A 201 12.66 -0.95 -6.66
C ARG A 201 13.56 0.25 -6.81
#